data_92d79cb99d61c81c1e8154b89f70934a
#
_entry.id   92d79cb99d61c81c1e8154b89f70934a
#
_cell.length_a   1.000
_cell.length_b   1.000
_cell.length_c   1.000
_cell.angle_alpha   90.00
_cell.angle_beta   90.00
_cell.angle_gamma   90.00
#
_symmetry.space_group_name_H-M   'P 1'
#
loop_
_entity.id
_entity.type
_entity.pdbx_description
1 polymer ?
#
loop_
_entity_poly.entity_id
_entity_poly.type
_entity_poly.pdbx_seq_one_letter_code
_entity_poly.pdbx_strand_id
1 'polypeptide(L)'
;MTPISSQIWDMKYRLKEGDGAALDKTMEDSWRRVASALAAPEDDPGYWQTEFYEALEDFRFLPAGRILAGAGTDRHVTLFNCFVMGRVPDDMAGIFDQLKEAALTMQQGGGIGYDFSTLRPNGAPVLGVGADASGPLTFMDVWDSMCRTIMSAGFRR
;
A
#
# COMPACT_ATOMS: atom_id res chain seq x y z
N MET A 1 16.97 -18.51 11.13
CA MET A 1 15.47 -18.37 11.10
C MET A 1 14.80 -19.69 11.50
N THR A 2 13.59 -19.64 12.10
CA THR A 2 12.75 -20.83 12.33
C THR A 2 12.18 -21.34 11.00
N PRO A 3 11.73 -22.61 10.90
CA PRO A 3 11.09 -23.11 9.67
C PRO A 3 9.91 -22.28 9.19
N ILE A 4 9.05 -21.80 10.11
CA ILE A 4 7.91 -20.96 9.75
C ILE A 4 8.35 -19.59 9.24
N SER A 5 9.40 -19.00 9.81
CA SER A 5 9.94 -17.70 9.35
C SER A 5 10.51 -17.82 7.95
N SER A 6 11.24 -18.91 7.65
CA SER A 6 11.77 -19.18 6.31
C SER A 6 10.65 -19.37 5.28
N GLN A 7 9.58 -20.06 5.65
CA GLN A 7 8.42 -20.25 4.78
C GLN A 7 7.72 -18.91 4.49
N ILE A 8 7.50 -18.08 5.51
CA ILE A 8 6.86 -16.76 5.36
C ILE A 8 7.74 -15.85 4.48
N TRP A 9 9.06 -15.84 4.71
CA TRP A 9 9.97 -15.08 3.87
C TRP A 9 9.90 -15.53 2.42
N ASP A 10 10.02 -16.82 2.14
CA ASP A 10 9.95 -17.36 0.77
C ASP A 10 8.63 -17.04 0.06
N MET A 11 7.51 -17.10 0.78
CA MET A 11 6.18 -16.85 0.23
C MET A 11 5.90 -15.37 -0.02
N LYS A 12 6.40 -14.45 0.82
CA LYS A 12 5.93 -13.05 0.86
C LYS A 12 6.98 -12.01 0.53
N TYR A 13 8.25 -12.26 0.84
CA TYR A 13 9.28 -11.22 0.85
C TYR A 13 10.44 -11.49 -0.09
N ARG A 14 10.71 -12.76 -0.38
CA ARG A 14 11.75 -13.19 -1.30
C ARG A 14 11.46 -12.69 -2.71
N LEU A 15 12.41 -11.96 -3.32
CA LEU A 15 12.25 -11.52 -4.70
C LEU A 15 12.42 -12.72 -5.64
N LYS A 16 11.43 -12.88 -6.52
CA LYS A 16 11.38 -13.94 -7.55
C LYS A 16 11.05 -13.31 -8.90
N GLU A 17 11.55 -13.91 -9.97
CA GLU A 17 11.15 -13.61 -11.35
C GLU A 17 9.70 -14.06 -11.62
N GLY A 18 9.19 -13.66 -12.78
CA GLY A 18 7.82 -14.02 -13.19
C GLY A 18 7.57 -15.52 -13.34
N ASP A 19 8.61 -16.29 -13.63
CA ASP A 19 8.59 -17.75 -13.70
C ASP A 19 8.75 -18.45 -12.32
N GLY A 20 8.96 -17.68 -11.26
CA GLY A 20 9.15 -18.15 -9.91
C GLY A 20 10.60 -18.40 -9.50
N ALA A 21 11.58 -18.20 -10.39
CA ALA A 21 12.98 -18.32 -10.05
C ALA A 21 13.40 -17.29 -8.98
N ALA A 22 14.13 -17.74 -7.97
CA ALA A 22 14.54 -16.86 -6.87
C ALA A 22 15.71 -15.96 -7.29
N LEU A 23 15.48 -14.65 -7.24
CA LEU A 23 16.53 -13.62 -7.37
C LEU A 23 17.25 -13.45 -6.03
N ASP A 24 16.51 -13.27 -4.94
CA ASP A 24 17.08 -13.35 -3.60
C ASP A 24 17.32 -14.83 -3.26
N LYS A 25 18.55 -15.29 -3.23
CA LYS A 25 18.86 -16.70 -2.92
C LYS A 25 18.82 -16.94 -1.42
N THR A 26 19.22 -15.97 -0.64
CA THR A 26 19.30 -16.01 0.83
C THR A 26 18.59 -14.79 1.44
N MET A 27 18.45 -14.80 2.77
CA MET A 27 17.90 -13.64 3.49
C MET A 27 18.82 -12.43 3.41
N GLU A 28 20.13 -12.67 3.39
CA GLU A 28 21.16 -11.65 3.23
C GLU A 28 21.03 -10.94 1.87
N ASP A 29 20.62 -11.64 0.82
CA ASP A 29 20.35 -11.02 -0.49
C ASP A 29 19.15 -10.07 -0.41
N SER A 30 18.09 -10.45 0.32
CA SER A 30 16.94 -9.57 0.59
C SER A 30 17.37 -8.31 1.36
N TRP A 31 18.21 -8.46 2.40
CA TRP A 31 18.74 -7.31 3.15
C TRP A 31 19.60 -6.39 2.29
N ARG A 32 20.48 -6.95 1.45
CA ARG A 32 21.32 -6.16 0.52
C ARG A 32 20.47 -5.39 -0.49
N ARG A 33 19.47 -6.03 -1.08
CA ARG A 33 18.54 -5.39 -2.02
C ARG A 33 17.83 -4.21 -1.37
N VAL A 34 17.24 -4.43 -0.19
CA VAL A 34 16.53 -3.38 0.56
C VAL A 34 17.48 -2.25 0.96
N ALA A 35 18.64 -2.57 1.54
CA ALA A 35 19.63 -1.58 1.95
C ALA A 35 20.10 -0.73 0.76
N SER A 36 20.40 -1.36 -0.37
CA SER A 36 20.81 -0.66 -1.60
C SER A 36 19.72 0.29 -2.12
N ALA A 37 18.48 -0.17 -2.15
CA ALA A 37 17.37 0.64 -2.63
C ALA A 37 17.07 1.85 -1.74
N LEU A 38 17.18 1.68 -0.42
CA LEU A 38 16.94 2.76 0.53
C LEU A 38 18.12 3.76 0.57
N ALA A 39 19.34 3.30 0.31
CA ALA A 39 20.51 4.17 0.25
C ALA A 39 20.61 5.00 -1.03
N ALA A 40 19.95 4.58 -2.11
CA ALA A 40 20.06 5.23 -3.42
C ALA A 40 19.74 6.73 -3.43
N PRO A 41 18.77 7.27 -2.66
CA PRO A 41 18.48 8.69 -2.60
C PRO A 41 19.36 9.48 -1.62
N GLU A 42 20.23 8.82 -0.85
CA GLU A 42 21.08 9.46 0.16
C GLU A 42 22.31 10.16 -0.47
N ASP A 43 22.88 11.15 0.23
CA ASP A 43 24.04 11.92 -0.24
C ASP A 43 25.30 11.05 -0.44
N ASP A 44 25.48 10.01 0.40
CA ASP A 44 26.53 9.00 0.27
C ASP A 44 25.90 7.58 0.24
N PRO A 45 25.46 7.12 -0.93
CA PRO A 45 24.81 5.82 -1.05
C PRO A 45 25.68 4.65 -0.58
N GLY A 46 26.99 4.72 -0.76
CA GLY A 46 27.91 3.66 -0.35
C GLY A 46 28.00 3.50 1.16
N TYR A 47 28.11 4.62 1.88
CA TYR A 47 28.08 4.64 3.33
C TYR A 47 26.74 4.16 3.87
N TRP A 48 25.63 4.75 3.40
CA TRP A 48 24.28 4.42 3.89
C TRP A 48 23.84 2.99 3.55
N GLN A 49 24.28 2.44 2.42
CA GLN A 49 24.02 1.03 2.12
C GLN A 49 24.63 0.10 3.17
N THR A 50 25.84 0.39 3.65
CA THR A 50 26.50 -0.39 4.69
C THR A 50 25.76 -0.28 6.01
N GLU A 51 25.43 0.95 6.44
CA GLU A 51 24.69 1.21 7.69
C GLU A 51 23.32 0.53 7.68
N PHE A 52 22.57 0.65 6.58
CA PHE A 52 21.25 0.01 6.47
C PHE A 52 21.37 -1.52 6.43
N TYR A 53 22.38 -2.08 5.76
CA TYR A 53 22.59 -3.52 5.78
C TYR A 53 22.91 -4.03 7.18
N GLU A 54 23.82 -3.39 7.90
CA GLU A 54 24.16 -3.74 9.27
C GLU A 54 22.97 -3.63 10.22
N ALA A 55 22.09 -2.65 10.01
CA ALA A 55 20.87 -2.53 10.79
C ALA A 55 19.90 -3.70 10.53
N LEU A 56 19.81 -4.19 9.29
CA LEU A 56 18.92 -5.28 8.90
C LEU A 56 19.46 -6.67 9.26
N GLU A 57 20.79 -6.81 9.23
CA GLU A 57 21.48 -8.07 9.47
C GLU A 57 21.11 -8.68 10.82
N ASP A 58 20.93 -9.99 10.85
CA ASP A 58 20.51 -10.74 12.05
C ASP A 58 19.19 -10.27 12.67
N PHE A 59 18.36 -9.57 11.87
CA PHE A 59 17.09 -9.00 12.35
C PHE A 59 17.23 -8.00 13.50
N ARG A 60 18.35 -7.26 13.56
CA ARG A 60 18.52 -6.18 14.54
C ARG A 60 17.46 -5.11 14.39
N PHE A 61 17.05 -4.85 13.14
CA PHE A 61 15.88 -4.04 12.78
C PHE A 61 15.03 -4.79 11.74
N LEU A 62 13.72 -4.83 11.96
CA LEU A 62 12.77 -5.44 11.03
C LEU A 62 11.86 -4.34 10.44
N PRO A 63 12.06 -3.93 9.19
CA PRO A 63 11.21 -2.93 8.55
C PRO A 63 9.82 -3.50 8.25
N ALA A 64 8.89 -2.60 7.94
CA ALA A 64 7.55 -2.99 7.53
C ALA A 64 7.58 -3.94 6.32
N GLY A 65 6.63 -4.86 6.25
CA GLY A 65 6.57 -5.87 5.20
C GLY A 65 6.52 -5.31 3.78
N ARG A 66 5.98 -4.10 3.60
CA ARG A 66 5.99 -3.41 2.29
C ARG A 66 7.40 -3.04 1.83
N ILE A 67 8.26 -2.64 2.75
CA ILE A 67 9.66 -2.33 2.46
C ILE A 67 10.40 -3.61 2.06
N LEU A 68 10.26 -4.69 2.84
CA LEU A 68 10.88 -5.98 2.52
C LEU A 68 10.43 -6.55 1.17
N ALA A 69 9.14 -6.42 0.83
CA ALA A 69 8.57 -6.97 -0.39
C ALA A 69 8.76 -6.09 -1.63
N GLY A 70 8.89 -4.75 -1.46
CA GLY A 70 8.83 -3.78 -2.56
C GLY A 70 10.11 -3.02 -2.83
N ALA A 71 10.95 -2.76 -1.82
CA ALA A 71 12.17 -1.98 -2.03
C ALA A 71 13.17 -2.73 -2.92
N GLY A 72 13.71 -2.03 -3.93
CA GLY A 72 14.67 -2.60 -4.89
C GLY A 72 14.05 -3.63 -5.84
N THR A 73 12.77 -3.50 -6.15
CA THR A 73 12.09 -4.31 -7.17
C THR A 73 11.58 -3.43 -8.31
N ASP A 74 11.34 -4.01 -9.48
CA ASP A 74 10.76 -3.31 -10.65
C ASP A 74 9.25 -3.09 -10.54
N ARG A 75 8.65 -3.39 -9.41
CA ARG A 75 7.22 -3.28 -9.18
C ARG A 75 6.84 -1.85 -8.82
N HIS A 76 5.82 -1.31 -9.48
CA HIS A 76 5.21 -0.04 -9.10
C HIS A 76 4.30 -0.21 -7.86
N VAL A 77 4.92 -0.35 -6.70
CA VAL A 77 4.21 -0.53 -5.42
C VAL A 77 4.66 0.53 -4.42
N THR A 78 3.73 0.94 -3.55
CA THR A 78 4.09 1.82 -2.44
C THR A 78 4.86 1.06 -1.36
N LEU A 79 5.83 1.73 -0.73
CA LEU A 79 6.54 1.22 0.44
C LEU A 79 5.81 1.56 1.75
N PHE A 80 4.75 2.37 1.69
CA PHE A 80 3.87 2.67 2.81
C PHE A 80 2.72 1.68 2.89
N ASN A 81 2.32 1.32 4.12
CA ASN A 81 1.24 0.36 4.33
C ASN A 81 -0.14 0.99 4.18
N CYS A 82 -0.33 2.20 4.73
CA CYS A 82 -1.62 2.88 4.83
C CYS A 82 -1.48 4.38 4.60
N PHE A 83 -2.57 4.97 4.09
CA PHE A 83 -2.69 6.39 3.81
C PHE A 83 -3.95 6.95 4.45
N VAL A 84 -3.83 8.08 5.14
CA VAL A 84 -4.96 8.89 5.58
C VAL A 84 -5.28 9.84 4.44
N MET A 85 -6.38 9.55 3.71
CA MET A 85 -6.75 10.28 2.49
C MET A 85 -7.49 11.60 2.77
N GLY A 86 -7.95 11.78 4.01
CA GLY A 86 -8.63 13.00 4.43
C GLY A 86 -10.16 12.89 4.44
N ARG A 87 -10.82 14.05 4.32
CA ARG A 87 -12.29 14.17 4.36
C ARG A 87 -12.86 14.09 2.97
N VAL A 88 -13.97 13.37 2.82
CA VAL A 88 -14.71 13.30 1.57
C VAL A 88 -15.52 14.60 1.40
N PRO A 89 -15.33 15.40 0.32
CA PRO A 89 -16.14 16.59 0.07
C PRO A 89 -17.63 16.27 -0.10
N ASP A 90 -18.51 17.16 0.36
CA ASP A 90 -19.98 16.96 0.25
C ASP A 90 -20.50 17.46 -1.10
N ASP A 91 -19.89 17.01 -2.18
CA ASP A 91 -20.31 17.21 -3.57
C ASP A 91 -19.96 15.99 -4.43
N MET A 92 -20.75 15.77 -5.49
CA MET A 92 -20.64 14.56 -6.30
C MET A 92 -19.26 14.43 -6.99
N ALA A 93 -18.72 15.51 -7.50
CA ALA A 93 -17.42 15.49 -8.18
C ALA A 93 -16.30 15.14 -7.18
N GLY A 94 -16.26 15.82 -6.04
CA GLY A 94 -15.28 15.55 -4.99
C GLY A 94 -15.39 14.14 -4.41
N ILE A 95 -16.60 13.61 -4.23
CA ILE A 95 -16.81 12.21 -3.79
C ILE A 95 -16.14 11.23 -4.78
N PHE A 96 -16.40 11.36 -6.08
CA PHE A 96 -15.84 10.44 -7.07
C PHE A 96 -14.37 10.68 -7.37
N ASP A 97 -13.85 11.89 -7.22
CA ASP A 97 -12.40 12.15 -7.27
C ASP A 97 -11.68 11.44 -6.12
N GLN A 98 -12.22 11.49 -4.90
CA GLN A 98 -11.69 10.74 -3.77
C GLN A 98 -11.77 9.22 -3.98
N LEU A 99 -12.84 8.71 -4.58
CA LEU A 99 -12.97 7.30 -4.93
C LEU A 99 -11.92 6.86 -5.96
N LYS A 100 -11.64 7.70 -6.96
CA LYS A 100 -10.57 7.47 -7.94
C LYS A 100 -9.19 7.40 -7.28
N GLU A 101 -8.87 8.35 -6.40
CA GLU A 101 -7.60 8.34 -5.65
C GLU A 101 -7.48 7.09 -4.76
N ALA A 102 -8.58 6.68 -4.11
CA ALA A 102 -8.67 5.43 -3.36
C ALA A 102 -8.28 4.23 -4.23
N ALA A 103 -8.88 4.12 -5.42
CA ALA A 103 -8.64 3.04 -6.36
C ALA A 103 -7.17 2.97 -6.79
N LEU A 104 -6.55 4.09 -7.15
CA LEU A 104 -5.15 4.18 -7.55
C LEU A 104 -4.19 3.83 -6.41
N THR A 105 -4.47 4.31 -5.20
CA THR A 105 -3.67 3.98 -4.00
C THR A 105 -3.72 2.49 -3.68
N MET A 106 -4.91 1.89 -3.74
CA MET A 106 -5.10 0.46 -3.51
C MET A 106 -4.47 -0.40 -4.60
N GLN A 107 -4.49 0.04 -5.85
CA GLN A 107 -3.81 -0.64 -6.96
C GLN A 107 -2.31 -0.78 -6.69
N GLN A 108 -1.68 0.23 -6.10
CA GLN A 108 -0.28 0.18 -5.67
C GLN A 108 -0.07 -0.60 -4.36
N GLY A 109 -1.12 -1.15 -3.80
CA GLY A 109 -1.12 -1.96 -2.59
C GLY A 109 -1.23 -1.20 -1.27
N GLY A 110 -1.48 0.12 -1.28
CA GLY A 110 -1.74 0.92 -0.08
C GLY A 110 -3.10 0.60 0.54
N GLY A 111 -3.20 0.59 1.87
CA GLY A 111 -4.46 0.70 2.59
C GLY A 111 -4.92 2.17 2.62
N ILE A 112 -6.21 2.41 2.72
CA ILE A 112 -6.79 3.76 2.71
C ILE A 112 -7.70 3.98 3.91
N GLY A 113 -7.76 5.23 4.41
CA GLY A 113 -8.69 5.67 5.43
C GLY A 113 -9.30 7.02 5.05
N TYR A 114 -10.62 7.12 5.14
CA TYR A 114 -11.40 8.32 4.82
C TYR A 114 -12.28 8.77 5.98
N ASP A 115 -12.49 10.08 6.09
CA ASP A 115 -13.49 10.68 6.96
C ASP A 115 -14.73 11.04 6.13
N PHE A 116 -15.83 10.33 6.38
CA PHE A 116 -17.13 10.53 5.74
C PHE A 116 -18.06 11.47 6.53
N SER A 117 -17.62 12.01 7.67
CA SER A 117 -18.46 12.83 8.56
C SER A 117 -18.91 14.15 7.95
N THR A 118 -18.26 14.59 6.88
CA THR A 118 -18.58 15.82 6.14
C THR A 118 -19.77 15.68 5.20
N LEU A 119 -20.16 14.43 4.85
CA LEU A 119 -21.28 14.19 3.97
C LEU A 119 -22.61 14.48 4.69
N ARG A 120 -23.52 15.15 4.00
CA ARG A 120 -24.86 15.43 4.52
C ARG A 120 -25.61 14.12 4.81
N PRO A 121 -26.52 14.12 5.82
CA PRO A 121 -27.26 12.93 6.19
C PRO A 121 -28.28 12.52 5.11
N ASN A 122 -28.72 11.26 5.19
CA ASN A 122 -29.81 10.75 4.36
C ASN A 122 -31.07 11.63 4.54
N GLY A 123 -31.77 11.94 3.44
CA GLY A 123 -32.94 12.77 3.42
C GLY A 123 -32.69 14.28 3.45
N ALA A 124 -31.44 14.72 3.52
CA ALA A 124 -31.12 16.14 3.40
C ALA A 124 -31.36 16.63 1.95
N PRO A 125 -31.89 17.86 1.75
CA PRO A 125 -32.17 18.35 0.41
C PRO A 125 -30.90 18.59 -0.40
N VAL A 126 -30.87 18.14 -1.66
CA VAL A 126 -29.81 18.43 -2.63
C VAL A 126 -30.24 19.65 -3.45
N LEU A 127 -29.62 20.80 -3.15
CA LEU A 127 -29.95 22.07 -3.81
C LEU A 127 -29.70 21.97 -5.32
N GLY A 128 -30.65 22.44 -6.12
CA GLY A 128 -30.59 22.52 -7.57
C GLY A 128 -30.98 21.23 -8.32
N VAL A 129 -31.16 20.11 -7.65
CA VAL A 129 -31.52 18.83 -8.29
C VAL A 129 -32.95 18.38 -7.89
N GLY A 130 -33.46 18.86 -6.78
CA GLY A 130 -34.82 18.51 -6.29
C GLY A 130 -34.94 17.06 -5.80
N ALA A 131 -33.82 16.48 -5.36
CA ALA A 131 -33.74 15.12 -4.80
C ALA A 131 -33.21 15.16 -3.36
N ASP A 132 -33.45 14.09 -2.62
CA ASP A 132 -32.88 13.90 -1.29
C ASP A 132 -31.52 13.18 -1.35
N ALA A 133 -30.65 13.54 -0.41
CA ALA A 133 -29.33 12.91 -0.27
C ALA A 133 -29.46 11.47 0.23
N SER A 134 -28.62 10.58 -0.29
CA SER A 134 -28.57 9.17 0.12
C SER A 134 -27.78 8.93 1.42
N GLY A 135 -26.98 9.92 1.84
CA GLY A 135 -26.21 9.88 3.08
C GLY A 135 -24.88 9.13 3.00
N PRO A 136 -24.04 9.22 4.06
CA PRO A 136 -22.68 8.69 4.05
C PRO A 136 -22.61 7.15 3.91
N LEU A 137 -23.53 6.41 4.50
CA LEU A 137 -23.52 4.94 4.45
C LEU A 137 -23.60 4.41 3.03
N THR A 138 -24.45 5.02 2.19
CA THR A 138 -24.58 4.62 0.77
C THR A 138 -23.29 4.85 0.00
N PHE A 139 -22.56 5.92 0.29
CA PHE A 139 -21.26 6.14 -0.32
C PHE A 139 -20.18 5.17 0.21
N MET A 140 -20.22 4.77 1.48
CA MET A 140 -19.36 3.71 2.00
C MET A 140 -19.57 2.39 1.24
N ASP A 141 -20.79 2.05 0.82
CA ASP A 141 -21.08 0.87 -0.01
C ASP A 141 -20.42 0.97 -1.39
N VAL A 142 -20.29 2.18 -1.96
CA VAL A 142 -19.55 2.40 -3.22
C VAL A 142 -18.05 2.11 -3.02
N TRP A 143 -17.46 2.61 -1.90
CA TRP A 143 -16.06 2.29 -1.55
C TRP A 143 -15.85 0.79 -1.36
N ASP A 144 -16.75 0.11 -0.64
CA ASP A 144 -16.66 -1.33 -0.40
C ASP A 144 -16.74 -2.14 -1.72
N SER A 145 -17.65 -1.74 -2.62
CA SER A 145 -17.79 -2.36 -3.94
C SER A 145 -16.54 -2.16 -4.82
N MET A 146 -15.95 -0.96 -4.81
CA MET A 146 -14.70 -0.67 -5.48
C MET A 146 -13.56 -1.51 -4.90
N CYS A 147 -13.43 -1.57 -3.57
CA CYS A 147 -12.42 -2.37 -2.88
C CYS A 147 -12.52 -3.85 -3.26
N ARG A 148 -13.72 -4.42 -3.29
CA ARG A 148 -13.95 -5.81 -3.70
C ARG A 148 -13.49 -6.06 -5.14
N THR A 149 -13.77 -5.12 -6.05
CA THR A 149 -13.39 -5.23 -7.46
C THR A 149 -11.87 -5.21 -7.64
N ILE A 150 -11.17 -4.28 -6.99
CA ILE A 150 -9.70 -4.17 -7.07
C ILE A 150 -9.03 -5.38 -6.41
N MET A 151 -9.55 -5.88 -5.29
CA MET A 151 -9.04 -7.07 -4.64
C MET A 151 -9.19 -8.33 -5.49
N SER A 152 -10.21 -8.40 -6.32
CA SER A 152 -10.44 -9.53 -7.24
C SER A 152 -9.50 -9.51 -8.43
N ALA A 153 -9.04 -8.34 -8.85
CA ALA A 153 -8.13 -8.17 -10.00
C ALA A 153 -6.63 -8.29 -9.63
N GLY A 154 -6.28 -8.25 -8.34
CA GLY A 154 -4.90 -8.28 -7.87
C GLY A 154 -4.67 -9.26 -6.73
N PHE A 155 -3.48 -9.90 -6.73
CA PHE A 155 -3.01 -10.65 -5.55
C PHE A 155 -2.79 -9.67 -4.40
N ARG A 156 -3.74 -9.58 -3.50
CA ARG A 156 -3.51 -8.93 -2.20
C ARG A 156 -2.64 -9.86 -1.36
N ARG A 157 -1.40 -9.45 -1.17
CA ARG A 157 -0.45 -10.12 -0.29
C ARG A 157 -0.53 -9.56 1.12
#